data_26389737b515f8fe0fe90ce1f6e36155
#
_entry.id   26389737b515f8fe0fe90ce1f6e36155
#
_cell.length_a   1.000
_cell.length_b   1.000
_cell.length_c   1.000
_cell.angle_alpha   90.00
_cell.angle_beta   90.00
_cell.angle_gamma   90.00
#
_symmetry.space_group_name_H-M   'P 1'
#
loop_
_entity.id
_entity.type
_entity.pdbx_description
1 polymer ?
#
loop_
_entity_poly.entity_id
_entity_poly.type
_entity_poly.pdbx_seq_one_letter_code
_entity_poly.pdbx_strand_id
1 'polypeptide(L)'
;MHLLLGFIFYSNFSLAQEVKLSIKVIAPFKTAEGDSLVIIGDQPVWGNWMYPRSKKMEKLNDSTWVQQLSLPKNTKVNFKVTRGSYYREALYNQSGQIPAATSLTLLKDTAITLRPTSWNDIYQRSITGTVRYYHNFSSPLLKYTRNVVVWLPPSYFKQPAKKYPVLYAHDGQNIFDHTNGAGEEWHMDEVADSLMKKGKTDEFIIVGIANTKDRWVEYSGTPEGMNYIKFIATELKPFIDKNFRTLKDKANTAAIGSSMGGLISFYMVWYYPEIFSKAACLSSGFYFDDGHILEKAVKNSSRLNGSKLYLDCGGQDLDKDFLPANEQMNKILSENNAIKLKYQYFPNDKHNEQAWSKRLSIPLVFLFGKTGSFLN
;
A
#
# COMPACT_ATOMS: atom_id res chain seq x y z
N MET A 1 -67.37 39.07 -14.76
CA MET A 1 -66.18 39.95 -14.62
C MET A 1 -65.36 39.39 -13.47
N HIS A 2 -64.42 38.45 -13.76
CA HIS A 2 -63.61 37.81 -12.73
C HIS A 2 -62.22 38.46 -12.71
N LEU A 3 -61.88 39.11 -11.62
CA LEU A 3 -60.54 39.64 -11.39
C LEU A 3 -59.62 38.46 -11.01
N LEU A 4 -58.58 38.17 -11.82
CA LEU A 4 -57.46 37.35 -11.43
C LEU A 4 -56.45 38.24 -10.67
N LEU A 5 -56.27 37.98 -9.38
CA LEU A 5 -55.16 38.52 -8.58
C LEU A 5 -53.93 37.62 -8.85
N GLY A 6 -52.97 38.17 -9.61
CA GLY A 6 -51.64 37.51 -9.75
C GLY A 6 -50.79 37.77 -8.50
N PHE A 7 -50.46 36.69 -7.80
CA PHE A 7 -49.44 36.75 -6.74
C PHE A 7 -48.05 36.69 -7.38
N ILE A 8 -47.32 37.77 -7.32
CA ILE A 8 -45.89 37.83 -7.68
C ILE A 8 -45.11 37.36 -6.46
N PHE A 9 -44.56 36.12 -6.52
CA PHE A 9 -43.59 35.66 -5.56
C PHE A 9 -42.22 36.31 -5.85
N TYR A 10 -41.82 37.27 -5.03
CA TYR A 10 -40.45 37.73 -4.96
C TYR A 10 -39.63 36.64 -4.22
N SER A 11 -38.88 35.83 -4.92
CA SER A 11 -37.87 35.01 -4.33
C SER A 11 -36.67 35.90 -3.95
N ASN A 12 -36.56 36.22 -2.68
CA ASN A 12 -35.37 36.86 -2.11
C ASN A 12 -34.21 35.87 -2.25
N PHE A 13 -33.43 35.95 -3.33
CA PHE A 13 -32.11 35.33 -3.35
C PHE A 13 -31.21 36.12 -2.39
N SER A 14 -31.08 35.64 -1.16
CA SER A 14 -30.02 36.07 -0.26
C SER A 14 -28.70 35.62 -0.88
N LEU A 15 -27.94 36.57 -1.45
CA LEU A 15 -26.55 36.32 -1.85
C LEU A 15 -25.79 35.88 -0.59
N ALA A 16 -25.30 34.63 -0.61
CA ALA A 16 -24.49 34.16 0.51
C ALA A 16 -23.27 35.08 0.69
N GLN A 17 -23.06 35.55 1.92
CA GLN A 17 -21.90 36.40 2.25
C GLN A 17 -20.61 35.66 1.85
N GLU A 18 -19.81 36.23 0.96
CA GLU A 18 -18.51 35.70 0.61
C GLU A 18 -17.44 36.12 1.62
N VAL A 19 -16.46 35.23 1.80
CA VAL A 19 -15.25 35.47 2.58
C VAL A 19 -14.04 35.10 1.74
N LYS A 20 -12.93 35.85 1.95
CA LYS A 20 -11.67 35.63 1.24
C LYS A 20 -10.80 34.62 1.96
N LEU A 21 -10.29 33.64 1.21
CA LEU A 21 -9.24 32.72 1.65
C LEU A 21 -7.95 33.05 0.90
N SER A 22 -6.90 33.41 1.63
CA SER A 22 -5.55 33.63 1.09
C SER A 22 -4.62 32.52 1.59
N ILE A 23 -4.06 31.75 0.69
CA ILE A 23 -3.10 30.67 1.01
C ILE A 23 -1.73 31.09 0.46
N LYS A 24 -0.78 31.25 1.38
CA LYS A 24 0.63 31.50 1.05
C LYS A 24 1.42 30.24 1.33
N VAL A 25 2.26 29.82 0.38
CA VAL A 25 3.20 28.71 0.54
C VAL A 25 4.62 29.26 0.45
N ILE A 26 5.44 28.95 1.44
CA ILE A 26 6.87 29.26 1.43
C ILE A 26 7.60 27.94 1.29
N ALA A 27 8.07 27.64 0.06
CA ALA A 27 8.80 26.42 -0.25
C ALA A 27 10.15 26.38 0.48
N PRO A 28 10.65 25.19 0.85
CA PRO A 28 11.89 25.06 1.65
C PRO A 28 13.15 25.45 0.87
N PHE A 29 13.07 25.49 -0.46
CA PHE A 29 14.17 25.89 -1.36
C PHE A 29 13.59 26.40 -2.68
N LYS A 30 14.45 26.95 -3.53
CA LYS A 30 14.07 27.41 -4.87
C LYS A 30 13.41 26.27 -5.65
N THR A 31 12.20 26.52 -6.13
CA THR A 31 11.51 25.58 -7.05
C THR A 31 12.24 25.55 -8.39
N ALA A 32 12.40 24.33 -8.93
CA ALA A 32 13.05 24.14 -10.23
C ALA A 32 12.35 24.94 -11.32
N GLU A 33 13.10 25.35 -12.34
CA GLU A 33 12.55 26.04 -13.49
C GLU A 33 11.53 25.13 -14.20
N GLY A 34 10.35 25.67 -14.47
CA GLY A 34 9.21 24.92 -15.02
C GLY A 34 8.28 24.28 -13.97
N ASP A 35 8.69 24.12 -12.72
CA ASP A 35 7.80 23.68 -11.65
C ASP A 35 6.78 24.75 -11.27
N SER A 36 5.59 24.30 -10.92
CA SER A 36 4.50 25.17 -10.43
C SER A 36 3.89 24.55 -9.19
N LEU A 37 3.65 25.34 -8.16
CA LEU A 37 2.85 24.86 -7.04
C LEU A 37 1.37 24.86 -7.38
N VAL A 38 0.68 23.84 -6.90
CA VAL A 38 -0.74 23.63 -7.11
C VAL A 38 -1.38 23.25 -5.79
N ILE A 39 -2.57 23.75 -5.55
CA ILE A 39 -3.43 23.24 -4.49
C ILE A 39 -4.39 22.21 -5.10
N ILE A 40 -4.44 21.02 -4.53
CA ILE A 40 -5.45 20.00 -4.85
C ILE A 40 -6.41 19.88 -3.66
N GLY A 41 -7.69 19.76 -3.92
CA GLY A 41 -8.69 19.75 -2.84
C GLY A 41 -10.11 19.60 -3.34
N ASP A 42 -11.05 19.78 -2.41
CA ASP A 42 -12.48 19.57 -2.62
C ASP A 42 -13.21 20.72 -3.35
N GLN A 43 -12.52 21.84 -3.61
CA GLN A 43 -13.11 22.95 -4.35
C GLN A 43 -12.90 22.82 -5.87
N PRO A 44 -13.85 23.30 -6.71
CA PRO A 44 -13.71 23.23 -8.18
C PRO A 44 -12.40 23.85 -8.71
N VAL A 45 -11.95 24.96 -8.15
CA VAL A 45 -10.68 25.62 -8.49
C VAL A 45 -9.46 24.75 -8.14
N TRP A 46 -9.60 23.83 -7.21
CA TRP A 46 -8.61 22.83 -6.79
C TRP A 46 -8.82 21.46 -7.44
N GLY A 47 -9.67 21.42 -8.48
CA GLY A 47 -9.89 20.26 -9.33
C GLY A 47 -10.75 19.16 -8.72
N ASN A 48 -11.43 19.36 -7.58
CA ASN A 48 -12.17 18.32 -6.86
C ASN A 48 -11.33 17.05 -6.68
N TRP A 49 -10.12 17.21 -6.13
CA TRP A 49 -9.10 16.16 -5.97
C TRP A 49 -8.54 15.60 -7.29
N MET A 50 -8.80 16.23 -8.45
CA MET A 50 -8.26 15.81 -9.74
C MET A 50 -7.14 16.75 -10.20
N TYR A 51 -5.89 16.35 -10.01
CA TYR A 51 -4.71 17.17 -10.30
C TYR A 51 -4.76 17.92 -11.65
N PRO A 52 -5.08 17.30 -12.78
CA PRO A 52 -5.05 18.02 -14.07
C PRO A 52 -6.01 19.20 -14.17
N ARG A 53 -6.99 19.31 -13.29
CA ARG A 53 -8.01 20.36 -13.25
C ARG A 53 -7.69 21.48 -12.26
N SER A 54 -6.63 21.31 -11.46
CA SER A 54 -6.29 22.27 -10.41
C SER A 54 -5.57 23.48 -10.98
N LYS A 55 -5.96 24.68 -10.51
CA LYS A 55 -5.33 25.93 -10.92
C LYS A 55 -3.96 26.08 -10.25
N LYS A 56 -2.95 26.50 -11.01
CA LYS A 56 -1.62 26.82 -10.49
C LYS A 56 -1.69 28.02 -9.54
N MET A 57 -0.84 28.00 -8.50
CA MET A 57 -0.62 29.14 -7.62
C MET A 57 0.18 30.22 -8.37
N GLU A 58 0.01 31.47 -7.96
CA GLU A 58 0.81 32.61 -8.44
C GLU A 58 2.18 32.59 -7.73
N LYS A 59 3.26 32.67 -8.51
CA LYS A 59 4.62 32.73 -8.01
C LYS A 59 4.99 34.21 -7.71
N LEU A 60 5.27 34.53 -6.45
CA LEU A 60 5.72 35.85 -6.04
C LEU A 60 7.26 36.00 -6.14
N ASN A 61 8.00 34.93 -5.80
CA ASN A 61 9.45 34.85 -5.92
C ASN A 61 9.89 33.36 -5.94
N ASP A 62 11.18 33.12 -5.91
CA ASP A 62 11.75 31.76 -6.06
C ASP A 62 11.25 30.74 -5.03
N SER A 63 10.77 31.15 -3.88
CA SER A 63 10.28 30.27 -2.82
C SER A 63 8.85 30.55 -2.35
N THR A 64 8.23 31.65 -2.81
CA THR A 64 6.93 32.09 -2.29
C THR A 64 5.86 32.05 -3.36
N TRP A 65 4.75 31.40 -3.03
CA TRP A 65 3.59 31.22 -3.89
C TRP A 65 2.33 31.60 -3.16
N VAL A 66 1.33 32.14 -3.86
CA VAL A 66 0.04 32.54 -3.28
C VAL A 66 -1.12 32.06 -4.14
N GLN A 67 -2.26 31.83 -3.50
CA GLN A 67 -3.54 31.69 -4.17
C GLN A 67 -4.61 32.36 -3.31
N GLN A 68 -5.50 33.13 -3.95
CA GLN A 68 -6.63 33.78 -3.32
C GLN A 68 -7.94 33.27 -3.93
N LEU A 69 -8.94 33.04 -3.09
CA LEU A 69 -10.27 32.58 -3.44
C LEU A 69 -11.31 33.38 -2.67
N SER A 70 -12.46 33.62 -3.31
CA SER A 70 -13.68 34.04 -2.62
C SER A 70 -14.63 32.85 -2.56
N LEU A 71 -15.11 32.52 -1.38
CA LEU A 71 -15.99 31.37 -1.12
C LEU A 71 -17.12 31.79 -0.18
N PRO A 72 -18.29 31.14 -0.26
CA PRO A 72 -19.36 31.41 0.69
C PRO A 72 -18.91 31.23 2.13
N LYS A 73 -19.34 32.11 3.01
CA LYS A 73 -19.12 31.98 4.45
C LYS A 73 -19.65 30.62 4.95
N ASN A 74 -18.99 30.03 5.92
CA ASN A 74 -19.21 28.69 6.45
C ASN A 74 -18.81 27.53 5.53
N THR A 75 -18.19 27.81 4.36
CA THR A 75 -17.64 26.75 3.51
C THR A 75 -16.54 26.01 4.27
N LYS A 76 -16.63 24.68 4.33
CA LYS A 76 -15.54 23.81 4.75
C LYS A 76 -14.69 23.46 3.54
N VAL A 77 -13.38 23.63 3.65
CA VAL A 77 -12.42 23.34 2.59
C VAL A 77 -11.40 22.31 3.08
N ASN A 78 -11.05 21.36 2.21
CA ASN A 78 -10.01 20.37 2.45
C ASN A 78 -9.05 20.37 1.26
N PHE A 79 -7.74 20.48 1.54
CA PHE A 79 -6.77 20.59 0.45
C PHE A 79 -5.36 20.16 0.87
N LYS A 80 -4.53 19.93 -0.14
CA LYS A 80 -3.10 19.65 -0.03
C LYS A 80 -2.32 20.54 -1.02
N VAL A 81 -1.04 20.72 -0.77
CA VAL A 81 -0.12 21.44 -1.65
C VAL A 81 0.78 20.43 -2.35
N THR A 82 1.04 20.64 -3.65
CA THR A 82 1.90 19.75 -4.44
C THR A 82 2.70 20.56 -5.48
N ARG A 83 3.82 20.02 -5.93
CA ARG A 83 4.61 20.55 -7.08
C ARG A 83 4.15 19.92 -8.40
N GLY A 84 2.86 19.79 -8.60
CA GLY A 84 2.29 19.42 -9.89
C GLY A 84 1.92 17.95 -10.08
N SER A 85 1.95 17.12 -9.04
CA SER A 85 1.39 15.77 -9.06
C SER A 85 1.18 15.26 -7.64
N TYR A 86 0.40 14.18 -7.46
CA TYR A 86 0.23 13.51 -6.15
C TYR A 86 1.55 13.01 -5.55
N TYR A 87 2.49 12.58 -6.39
CA TYR A 87 3.81 12.10 -5.94
C TYR A 87 4.75 13.21 -5.48
N ARG A 88 4.35 14.48 -5.64
CA ARG A 88 5.13 15.67 -5.30
C ARG A 88 4.47 16.49 -4.22
N GLU A 89 3.75 15.84 -3.29
CA GLU A 89 3.08 16.50 -2.17
C GLU A 89 4.07 17.16 -1.20
N ALA A 90 3.59 18.23 -0.57
CA ALA A 90 4.33 18.94 0.46
C ALA A 90 4.43 18.12 1.75
N LEU A 91 5.63 18.01 2.31
CA LEU A 91 5.91 17.41 3.61
C LEU A 91 6.17 18.51 4.64
N TYR A 92 5.67 18.34 5.87
CA TYR A 92 5.76 19.35 6.93
C TYR A 92 6.55 18.87 8.15
N ASN A 93 7.09 17.67 8.10
CA ASN A 93 7.95 17.10 9.13
C ASN A 93 9.16 16.38 8.51
N GLN A 94 10.09 15.98 9.35
CA GLN A 94 11.31 15.27 8.91
C GLN A 94 11.11 13.75 8.81
N SER A 95 9.91 13.24 9.11
CA SER A 95 9.63 11.80 9.05
C SER A 95 9.32 11.31 7.63
N GLY A 96 9.17 12.21 6.65
CA GLY A 96 8.75 11.87 5.29
C GLY A 96 7.28 11.46 5.16
N GLN A 97 6.53 11.47 6.25
CA GLN A 97 5.13 11.07 6.24
C GLN A 97 4.28 12.08 5.48
N ILE A 98 3.47 11.62 4.53
CA ILE A 98 2.51 12.46 3.80
C ILE A 98 1.45 12.96 4.79
N PRO A 99 1.27 14.28 4.93
CA PRO A 99 0.31 14.84 5.88
C PRO A 99 -1.13 14.57 5.44
N ALA A 100 -2.04 14.54 6.40
CA ALA A 100 -3.47 14.63 6.12
C ALA A 100 -3.79 15.95 5.37
N ALA A 101 -4.94 16.01 4.70
CA ALA A 101 -5.39 17.23 4.08
C ALA A 101 -5.59 18.35 5.13
N THR A 102 -5.17 19.56 4.81
CA THR A 102 -5.50 20.75 5.61
C THR A 102 -7.01 20.98 5.53
N SER A 103 -7.67 21.06 6.69
CA SER A 103 -9.13 21.26 6.80
C SER A 103 -9.42 22.58 7.52
N LEU A 104 -10.24 23.42 6.91
CA LEU A 104 -10.64 24.73 7.46
C LEU A 104 -12.13 24.96 7.24
N THR A 105 -12.78 25.66 8.19
CA THR A 105 -14.13 26.22 8.00
C THR A 105 -14.02 27.74 7.94
N LEU A 106 -14.49 28.34 6.85
CA LEU A 106 -14.33 29.77 6.56
C LEU A 106 -15.44 30.59 7.21
N LEU A 107 -15.22 31.09 8.42
CA LEU A 107 -16.17 31.93 9.17
C LEU A 107 -16.02 33.43 8.86
N LYS A 108 -14.86 33.84 8.38
CA LYS A 108 -14.45 35.21 8.02
C LYS A 108 -13.28 35.16 7.04
N ASP A 109 -12.86 36.31 6.55
CA ASP A 109 -11.62 36.43 5.78
C ASP A 109 -10.47 35.76 6.51
N THR A 110 -9.81 34.82 5.84
CA THR A 110 -8.79 33.94 6.43
C THR A 110 -7.54 33.96 5.60
N ALA A 111 -6.39 34.15 6.24
CA ALA A 111 -5.08 34.03 5.62
C ALA A 111 -4.25 32.98 6.35
N ILE A 112 -3.66 32.04 5.60
CA ILE A 112 -2.80 31.02 6.14
C ILE A 112 -1.45 31.00 5.42
N THR A 113 -0.40 30.64 6.14
CA THR A 113 0.93 30.41 5.58
C THR A 113 1.36 28.99 5.86
N LEU A 114 1.64 28.23 4.79
CA LEU A 114 2.14 26.87 4.83
C LEU A 114 3.65 26.90 4.57
N ARG A 115 4.40 26.11 5.34
CA ARG A 115 5.87 26.03 5.25
C ARG A 115 6.28 24.56 5.14
N PRO A 116 6.22 23.98 3.93
CA PRO A 116 6.77 22.64 3.73
C PRO A 116 8.24 22.57 4.16
N THR A 117 8.65 21.45 4.72
CA THR A 117 10.05 21.15 5.04
C THR A 117 10.76 20.41 3.91
N SER A 118 10.00 19.71 3.07
CA SER A 118 10.46 19.00 1.88
C SER A 118 9.29 18.71 0.93
N TRP A 119 9.57 17.95 -0.11
CA TRP A 119 8.58 17.42 -1.06
C TRP A 119 8.74 15.90 -1.13
N ASN A 120 7.64 15.18 -1.32
CA ASN A 120 7.65 13.72 -1.29
C ASN A 120 8.61 13.09 -2.33
N ASP A 121 8.72 13.65 -3.52
CA ASP A 121 9.58 13.15 -4.61
C ASP A 121 11.08 13.43 -4.44
N ILE A 122 11.46 14.31 -3.53
CA ILE A 122 12.86 14.65 -3.22
C ILE A 122 13.26 14.27 -1.79
N TYR A 123 12.31 13.76 -1.03
CA TYR A 123 12.61 13.13 0.24
C TYR A 123 13.54 11.94 -0.02
N GLN A 124 14.57 11.81 0.79
CA GLN A 124 15.56 10.76 0.62
C GLN A 124 14.88 9.40 0.77
N ARG A 125 14.95 8.56 -0.27
CA ARG A 125 14.35 7.22 -0.23
C ARG A 125 14.92 6.41 0.91
N SER A 126 14.09 5.69 1.64
CA SER A 126 14.50 4.84 2.76
C SER A 126 15.13 3.52 2.32
N ILE A 127 15.09 3.18 1.02
CA ILE A 127 15.49 1.86 0.50
C ILE A 127 16.88 1.44 0.94
N THR A 128 16.95 0.35 1.68
CA THR A 128 18.17 -0.35 2.07
C THR A 128 18.51 -1.43 1.04
N GLY A 129 19.74 -1.41 0.52
CA GLY A 129 20.21 -2.43 -0.42
C GLY A 129 19.96 -2.08 -1.89
N THR A 130 19.76 -3.10 -2.74
CA THR A 130 19.66 -2.91 -4.20
C THR A 130 18.32 -3.37 -4.72
N VAL A 131 17.66 -2.49 -5.49
CA VAL A 131 16.39 -2.78 -6.17
C VAL A 131 16.52 -2.69 -7.69
N ARG A 132 15.66 -3.41 -8.38
CA ARG A 132 15.42 -3.32 -9.82
C ARG A 132 13.94 -3.08 -10.07
N TYR A 133 13.61 -2.04 -10.82
CA TYR A 133 12.23 -1.69 -11.16
C TYR A 133 11.88 -2.18 -12.56
N TYR A 134 10.70 -2.75 -12.69
CA TYR A 134 10.06 -3.11 -13.95
C TYR A 134 8.73 -2.38 -14.00
N HIS A 135 8.71 -1.27 -14.75
CA HIS A 135 7.52 -0.44 -14.89
C HIS A 135 6.60 -1.00 -15.96
N ASN A 136 5.29 -0.87 -15.74
CA ASN A 136 4.26 -1.25 -16.71
C ASN A 136 4.36 -2.71 -17.18
N PHE A 137 4.69 -3.63 -16.27
CA PHE A 137 4.70 -5.06 -16.58
C PHE A 137 3.30 -5.47 -17.04
N SER A 138 3.17 -5.89 -18.30
CA SER A 138 1.90 -6.25 -18.95
C SER A 138 1.70 -7.75 -18.97
N SER A 139 0.45 -8.18 -18.93
CA SER A 139 0.03 -9.57 -19.10
C SER A 139 -1.34 -9.61 -19.80
N PRO A 140 -1.57 -10.54 -20.72
CA PRO A 140 -2.88 -10.74 -21.32
C PRO A 140 -3.93 -11.27 -20.33
N LEU A 141 -3.50 -11.78 -19.17
CA LEU A 141 -4.38 -12.24 -18.10
C LEU A 141 -4.95 -11.07 -17.26
N LEU A 142 -4.35 -9.88 -17.37
CA LEU A 142 -4.66 -8.75 -16.49
C LEU A 142 -5.18 -7.56 -17.26
N LYS A 143 -6.14 -6.87 -16.66
CA LYS A 143 -6.72 -5.64 -17.23
C LYS A 143 -5.76 -4.45 -17.23
N TYR A 144 -4.88 -4.37 -16.22
CA TYR A 144 -3.94 -3.26 -16.04
C TYR A 144 -2.51 -3.77 -15.97
N THR A 145 -1.59 -2.99 -16.54
CA THR A 145 -0.16 -3.14 -16.25
C THR A 145 0.12 -2.80 -14.80
N ARG A 146 1.23 -3.31 -14.27
CA ARG A 146 1.66 -3.01 -12.90
C ARG A 146 3.15 -2.84 -12.79
N ASN A 147 3.59 -2.16 -11.74
CA ASN A 147 4.99 -2.07 -11.43
C ASN A 147 5.41 -3.29 -10.61
N VAL A 148 6.60 -3.80 -10.91
CA VAL A 148 7.25 -4.85 -10.15
C VAL A 148 8.59 -4.32 -9.68
N VAL A 149 8.90 -4.48 -8.41
CA VAL A 149 10.19 -4.13 -7.82
C VAL A 149 10.87 -5.39 -7.28
N VAL A 150 12.12 -5.60 -7.61
CA VAL A 150 12.89 -6.75 -7.15
C VAL A 150 14.01 -6.26 -6.26
N TRP A 151 13.95 -6.62 -4.98
CA TRP A 151 15.01 -6.35 -4.01
C TRP A 151 15.97 -7.54 -3.94
N LEU A 152 17.27 -7.24 -3.94
CA LEU A 152 18.35 -8.21 -4.00
C LEU A 152 19.08 -8.30 -2.66
N PRO A 153 19.36 -9.53 -2.15
CA PRO A 153 20.00 -9.73 -0.87
C PRO A 153 21.47 -9.27 -0.83
N PRO A 154 22.04 -9.02 0.36
CA PRO A 154 23.37 -8.42 0.51
C PRO A 154 24.52 -9.12 -0.21
N SER A 155 24.45 -10.45 -0.35
CA SER A 155 25.50 -11.22 -1.02
C SER A 155 25.29 -11.34 -2.54
N TYR A 156 24.20 -10.83 -3.11
CA TYR A 156 23.82 -11.09 -4.51
C TYR A 156 24.95 -10.80 -5.49
N PHE A 157 25.62 -9.65 -5.42
CA PHE A 157 26.73 -9.31 -6.31
C PHE A 157 28.08 -9.86 -5.86
N LYS A 158 28.21 -10.25 -4.58
CA LYS A 158 29.45 -10.78 -4.01
C LYS A 158 29.62 -12.28 -4.24
N GLN A 159 28.52 -13.01 -4.43
CA GLN A 159 28.52 -14.47 -4.61
C GLN A 159 27.79 -14.87 -5.91
N PRO A 160 28.46 -14.76 -7.08
CA PRO A 160 27.81 -14.91 -8.40
C PRO A 160 27.24 -16.31 -8.66
N ALA A 161 27.74 -17.35 -8.01
CA ALA A 161 27.23 -18.71 -8.15
C ALA A 161 26.05 -19.04 -7.23
N LYS A 162 25.78 -18.21 -6.21
CA LYS A 162 24.72 -18.47 -5.22
C LYS A 162 23.34 -18.20 -5.82
N LYS A 163 22.40 -19.11 -5.53
CA LYS A 163 20.98 -18.98 -5.84
C LYS A 163 20.19 -18.75 -4.57
N TYR A 164 19.04 -18.11 -4.70
CA TYR A 164 18.27 -17.59 -3.57
C TYR A 164 16.81 -18.03 -3.62
N PRO A 165 16.17 -18.34 -2.46
CA PRO A 165 14.72 -18.39 -2.36
C PRO A 165 14.08 -17.07 -2.79
N VAL A 166 12.79 -17.09 -3.13
CA VAL A 166 12.05 -15.92 -3.58
C VAL A 166 10.79 -15.72 -2.74
N LEU A 167 10.59 -14.49 -2.27
CA LEU A 167 9.38 -14.02 -1.60
C LEU A 167 8.61 -13.09 -2.54
N TYR A 168 7.40 -13.47 -2.94
CA TYR A 168 6.48 -12.63 -3.69
C TYR A 168 5.62 -11.85 -2.70
N ALA A 169 5.75 -10.53 -2.70
CA ALA A 169 5.08 -9.63 -1.77
C ALA A 169 4.04 -8.79 -2.50
N HIS A 170 2.81 -8.83 -2.01
CA HIS A 170 1.70 -8.01 -2.54
C HIS A 170 1.81 -6.57 -2.05
N ASP A 171 1.09 -5.65 -2.73
CA ASP A 171 1.11 -4.22 -2.45
C ASP A 171 2.53 -3.62 -2.54
N GLY A 172 3.29 -4.04 -3.55
CA GLY A 172 4.71 -3.75 -3.75
C GLY A 172 5.11 -2.27 -3.77
N GLN A 173 4.13 -1.36 -3.88
CA GLN A 173 4.36 0.08 -3.85
C GLN A 173 4.67 0.62 -2.45
N ASN A 174 4.32 -0.09 -1.37
CA ASN A 174 4.50 0.37 0.02
C ASN A 174 5.32 -0.59 0.91
N ILE A 175 6.10 -1.51 0.31
CA ILE A 175 6.90 -2.46 1.09
C ILE A 175 8.34 -2.02 1.34
N PHE A 176 8.91 -1.16 0.49
CA PHE A 176 10.32 -0.74 0.54
C PHE A 176 10.54 0.77 0.63
N ASP A 177 9.53 1.59 0.39
CA ASP A 177 9.70 3.03 0.28
C ASP A 177 8.35 3.72 0.41
N HIS A 178 8.19 4.55 1.45
CA HIS A 178 6.98 5.31 1.70
C HIS A 178 6.65 6.33 0.60
N THR A 179 7.61 6.69 -0.24
CA THR A 179 7.42 7.67 -1.32
C THR A 179 6.57 7.13 -2.47
N ASN A 180 6.44 5.82 -2.59
CA ASN A 180 5.68 5.15 -3.66
C ASN A 180 4.26 4.72 -3.26
N GLY A 181 3.91 4.84 -1.98
CA GLY A 181 2.62 4.42 -1.41
C GLY A 181 1.79 5.55 -0.82
N ALA A 182 0.95 5.23 0.12
CA ALA A 182 0.07 6.17 0.84
C ALA A 182 0.77 6.90 2.00
N GLY A 183 2.09 6.88 2.05
CA GLY A 183 2.89 7.54 3.09
C GLY A 183 3.29 6.65 4.26
N GLU A 184 2.92 5.39 4.24
CA GLU A 184 3.37 4.36 5.17
C GLU A 184 4.06 3.23 4.42
N GLU A 185 5.06 2.60 5.03
CA GLU A 185 5.79 1.48 4.45
C GLU A 185 5.99 0.33 5.45
N TRP A 186 6.28 -0.85 4.93
CA TRP A 186 6.52 -2.03 5.74
C TRP A 186 7.96 -2.15 6.23
N HIS A 187 8.89 -1.34 5.73
CA HIS A 187 10.33 -1.47 6.01
C HIS A 187 10.86 -2.89 5.73
N MET A 188 10.36 -3.51 4.66
CA MET A 188 10.62 -4.93 4.40
C MET A 188 12.08 -5.19 4.05
N ASP A 189 12.73 -4.28 3.37
CA ASP A 189 14.14 -4.34 3.01
C ASP A 189 15.07 -4.15 4.21
N GLU A 190 14.78 -3.20 5.13
CA GLU A 190 15.56 -3.02 6.35
C GLU A 190 15.45 -4.24 7.27
N VAL A 191 14.22 -4.75 7.45
CA VAL A 191 13.98 -5.93 8.27
C VAL A 191 14.66 -7.16 7.67
N ALA A 192 14.52 -7.40 6.36
CA ALA A 192 15.14 -8.52 5.68
C ALA A 192 16.67 -8.41 5.71
N ASP A 193 17.25 -7.24 5.38
CA ASP A 193 18.70 -6.99 5.42
C ASP A 193 19.27 -7.25 6.82
N SER A 194 18.60 -6.73 7.87
CA SER A 194 19.00 -6.94 9.26
C SER A 194 18.97 -8.42 9.65
N LEU A 195 17.89 -9.15 9.31
CA LEU A 195 17.77 -10.57 9.64
C LEU A 195 18.85 -11.42 8.93
N MET A 196 19.10 -11.14 7.64
CA MET A 196 20.14 -11.82 6.86
C MET A 196 21.54 -11.54 7.41
N LYS A 197 21.89 -10.28 7.69
CA LYS A 197 23.18 -9.89 8.27
C LYS A 197 23.42 -10.50 9.64
N LYS A 198 22.37 -10.65 10.46
CA LYS A 198 22.42 -11.32 11.77
C LYS A 198 22.39 -12.85 11.67
N GLY A 199 22.31 -13.41 10.46
CA GLY A 199 22.25 -14.86 10.26
C GLY A 199 20.97 -15.53 10.77
N LYS A 200 19.91 -14.76 11.03
CA LYS A 200 18.62 -15.29 11.51
C LYS A 200 17.81 -15.96 10.40
N THR A 201 17.97 -15.52 9.15
CA THR A 201 17.37 -16.12 7.96
C THR A 201 18.42 -16.49 6.93
N ASP A 202 18.08 -17.39 6.02
CA ASP A 202 18.77 -17.48 4.75
C ASP A 202 18.55 -16.17 3.96
N GLU A 203 19.44 -15.89 3.02
CA GLU A 203 19.27 -14.76 2.11
C GLU A 203 18.24 -15.13 1.01
N PHE A 204 17.29 -14.25 0.75
CA PHE A 204 16.25 -14.43 -0.25
C PHE A 204 16.04 -13.15 -1.08
N ILE A 205 15.51 -13.30 -2.28
CA ILE A 205 15.07 -12.20 -3.15
C ILE A 205 13.63 -11.84 -2.76
N ILE A 206 13.28 -10.56 -2.79
CA ILE A 206 11.90 -10.09 -2.60
C ILE A 206 11.40 -9.50 -3.90
N VAL A 207 10.22 -9.94 -4.35
CA VAL A 207 9.53 -9.45 -5.56
C VAL A 207 8.27 -8.73 -5.11
N GLY A 208 8.32 -7.41 -5.06
CA GLY A 208 7.18 -6.57 -4.74
C GLY A 208 6.30 -6.34 -5.97
N ILE A 209 5.03 -6.70 -5.88
CA ILE A 209 4.05 -6.58 -6.97
C ILE A 209 3.07 -5.48 -6.60
N ALA A 210 3.15 -4.34 -7.28
CA ALA A 210 2.25 -3.23 -7.03
C ALA A 210 0.80 -3.61 -7.35
N ASN A 211 -0.13 -3.16 -6.52
CA ASN A 211 -1.55 -3.30 -6.79
C ASN A 211 -2.03 -2.32 -7.88
N THR A 212 -3.27 -2.47 -8.29
CA THR A 212 -3.97 -1.57 -9.19
C THR A 212 -5.23 -1.04 -8.50
N LYS A 213 -5.98 -0.19 -9.18
CA LYS A 213 -7.28 0.27 -8.66
C LYS A 213 -8.31 -0.87 -8.51
N ASP A 214 -8.08 -2.00 -9.16
CA ASP A 214 -8.93 -3.19 -9.06
C ASP A 214 -8.41 -4.18 -7.98
N ARG A 215 -7.56 -3.71 -7.03
CA ARG A 215 -6.96 -4.50 -5.95
C ARG A 215 -7.97 -5.40 -5.25
N TRP A 216 -9.17 -4.88 -5.00
CA TRP A 216 -10.19 -5.60 -4.26
C TRP A 216 -10.62 -6.89 -4.95
N VAL A 217 -10.87 -6.83 -6.26
CA VAL A 217 -11.26 -8.01 -7.04
C VAL A 217 -10.07 -8.89 -7.40
N GLU A 218 -8.89 -8.28 -7.67
CA GLU A 218 -7.67 -9.03 -7.99
C GLU A 218 -7.11 -9.82 -6.79
N TYR A 219 -7.45 -9.42 -5.55
CA TYR A 219 -6.95 -10.07 -4.34
C TYR A 219 -8.01 -10.95 -3.65
N SER A 220 -9.03 -11.37 -4.36
CA SER A 220 -10.12 -12.20 -3.85
C SER A 220 -10.36 -13.44 -4.70
N GLY A 221 -11.36 -14.27 -4.33
CA GLY A 221 -11.72 -15.51 -5.02
C GLY A 221 -12.43 -15.34 -6.37
N THR A 222 -12.41 -14.15 -6.96
CA THR A 222 -13.03 -13.81 -8.25
C THR A 222 -12.26 -14.37 -9.45
N PRO A 223 -12.85 -14.37 -10.66
CA PRO A 223 -12.12 -14.69 -11.89
C PRO A 223 -10.88 -13.83 -12.10
N GLU A 224 -10.93 -12.52 -11.74
CA GLU A 224 -9.81 -11.59 -11.80
C GLU A 224 -8.71 -11.99 -10.82
N GLY A 225 -9.07 -12.41 -9.60
CA GLY A 225 -8.12 -12.93 -8.62
C GLY A 225 -7.46 -14.22 -9.09
N MET A 226 -8.22 -15.13 -9.71
CA MET A 226 -7.65 -16.34 -10.31
C MET A 226 -6.70 -16.02 -11.47
N ASN A 227 -7.03 -15.03 -12.30
CA ASN A 227 -6.13 -14.53 -13.33
C ASN A 227 -4.86 -13.89 -12.76
N TYR A 228 -4.99 -13.15 -11.66
CA TYR A 228 -3.86 -12.53 -10.99
C TYR A 228 -2.87 -13.58 -10.43
N ILE A 229 -3.33 -14.60 -9.73
CA ILE A 229 -2.42 -15.65 -9.25
C ILE A 229 -1.85 -16.49 -10.41
N LYS A 230 -2.65 -16.73 -11.47
CA LYS A 230 -2.16 -17.38 -12.68
C LYS A 230 -1.04 -16.56 -13.34
N PHE A 231 -1.22 -15.25 -13.48
CA PHE A 231 -0.17 -14.33 -13.95
C PHE A 231 1.12 -14.48 -13.14
N ILE A 232 1.03 -14.49 -11.81
CA ILE A 232 2.22 -14.64 -10.97
C ILE A 232 2.88 -16.00 -11.20
N ALA A 233 2.08 -17.06 -11.23
CA ALA A 233 2.58 -18.44 -11.36
C ALA A 233 3.18 -18.74 -12.72
N THR A 234 2.55 -18.27 -13.81
CA THR A 234 2.87 -18.70 -15.18
C THR A 234 3.64 -17.68 -16.02
N GLU A 235 3.69 -16.41 -15.59
CA GLU A 235 4.39 -15.35 -16.33
C GLU A 235 5.44 -14.65 -15.47
N LEU A 236 5.05 -14.07 -14.32
CA LEU A 236 5.98 -13.30 -13.50
C LEU A 236 7.06 -14.20 -12.88
N LYS A 237 6.69 -15.34 -12.28
CA LYS A 237 7.68 -16.25 -11.71
C LYS A 237 8.69 -16.78 -12.75
N PRO A 238 8.29 -17.28 -13.91
CA PRO A 238 9.22 -17.63 -14.98
C PRO A 238 10.13 -16.47 -15.43
N PHE A 239 9.60 -15.25 -15.49
CA PHE A 239 10.40 -14.05 -15.77
C PHE A 239 11.46 -13.81 -14.71
N ILE A 240 11.10 -13.88 -13.42
CA ILE A 240 12.03 -13.73 -12.29
C ILE A 240 13.09 -14.85 -12.33
N ASP A 241 12.68 -16.09 -12.53
CA ASP A 241 13.58 -17.26 -12.59
C ASP A 241 14.55 -17.25 -13.77
N LYS A 242 14.21 -16.53 -14.84
CA LYS A 242 15.07 -16.33 -16.01
C LYS A 242 16.10 -15.21 -15.79
N ASN A 243 15.70 -14.15 -15.11
CA ASN A 243 16.50 -12.92 -15.01
C ASN A 243 17.30 -12.81 -13.70
N PHE A 244 16.98 -13.63 -12.69
CA PHE A 244 17.65 -13.63 -11.39
C PHE A 244 18.09 -15.04 -10.98
N ARG A 245 19.04 -15.09 -10.07
CA ARG A 245 19.57 -16.37 -9.55
C ARG A 245 18.68 -16.92 -8.46
N THR A 246 17.64 -17.61 -8.86
CA THR A 246 16.61 -18.18 -7.98
C THR A 246 16.77 -19.67 -7.75
N LEU A 247 16.34 -20.14 -6.58
CA LEU A 247 15.97 -21.52 -6.32
C LEU A 247 14.52 -21.69 -6.76
N LYS A 248 14.28 -22.49 -7.82
CA LYS A 248 13.01 -22.47 -8.57
C LYS A 248 11.89 -23.33 -7.97
N ASP A 249 12.25 -24.23 -7.09
CA ASP A 249 11.32 -25.20 -6.52
C ASP A 249 10.37 -24.56 -5.51
N LYS A 250 9.26 -25.27 -5.25
CA LYS A 250 8.20 -24.80 -4.34
C LYS A 250 8.67 -24.54 -2.91
N ALA A 251 9.66 -25.31 -2.43
CA ALA A 251 10.18 -25.16 -1.07
C ALA A 251 10.95 -23.84 -0.89
N ASN A 252 11.37 -23.23 -1.99
CA ASN A 252 12.08 -21.97 -2.05
C ASN A 252 11.23 -20.80 -2.59
N THR A 253 9.91 -21.01 -2.75
CA THR A 253 8.99 -20.00 -3.28
C THR A 253 7.91 -19.68 -2.25
N ALA A 254 7.83 -18.43 -1.83
CA ALA A 254 6.92 -17.96 -0.79
C ALA A 254 6.09 -16.75 -1.25
N ALA A 255 4.93 -16.55 -0.64
CA ALA A 255 4.09 -15.36 -0.79
C ALA A 255 3.89 -14.65 0.55
N ILE A 256 3.67 -13.34 0.54
CA ILE A 256 3.36 -12.53 1.72
C ILE A 256 2.44 -11.36 1.37
N GLY A 257 1.52 -11.06 2.25
CA GLY A 257 0.69 -9.86 2.16
C GLY A 257 -0.16 -9.66 3.41
N SER A 258 -0.81 -8.51 3.49
CA SER A 258 -1.74 -8.17 4.56
C SER A 258 -3.15 -7.95 4.03
N SER A 259 -4.15 -8.09 4.90
CA SER A 259 -5.53 -7.85 4.53
C SER A 259 -5.95 -8.75 3.35
N MET A 260 -6.46 -8.15 2.26
CA MET A 260 -6.70 -8.85 0.99
C MET A 260 -5.40 -9.43 0.40
N GLY A 261 -4.23 -8.80 0.61
CA GLY A 261 -2.94 -9.36 0.21
C GLY A 261 -2.59 -10.65 0.95
N GLY A 262 -3.02 -10.81 2.20
CA GLY A 262 -2.92 -12.05 2.96
C GLY A 262 -3.83 -13.14 2.39
N LEU A 263 -5.07 -12.79 2.04
CA LEU A 263 -6.02 -13.69 1.38
C LEU A 263 -5.46 -14.25 0.07
N ILE A 264 -4.97 -13.37 -0.83
CA ILE A 264 -4.44 -13.81 -2.11
C ILE A 264 -3.12 -14.59 -1.97
N SER A 265 -2.29 -14.30 -0.95
CA SER A 265 -1.11 -15.10 -0.61
C SER A 265 -1.50 -16.54 -0.22
N PHE A 266 -2.57 -16.69 0.54
CA PHE A 266 -3.13 -18.01 0.86
C PHE A 266 -3.63 -18.73 -0.38
N TYR A 267 -4.36 -18.03 -1.26
CA TYR A 267 -4.83 -18.59 -2.54
C TYR A 267 -3.69 -19.06 -3.45
N MET A 268 -2.53 -18.38 -3.45
CA MET A 268 -1.37 -18.83 -4.23
C MET A 268 -0.92 -20.23 -3.80
N VAL A 269 -0.82 -20.50 -2.50
CA VAL A 269 -0.48 -21.85 -1.99
C VAL A 269 -1.62 -22.83 -2.24
N TRP A 270 -2.87 -22.39 -2.13
CA TRP A 270 -4.04 -23.23 -2.33
C TRP A 270 -4.20 -23.71 -3.78
N TYR A 271 -4.05 -22.81 -4.76
CA TYR A 271 -4.32 -23.12 -6.17
C TYR A 271 -3.09 -23.59 -6.94
N TYR A 272 -1.88 -23.21 -6.49
CA TYR A 272 -0.61 -23.60 -7.11
C TYR A 272 0.37 -24.23 -6.10
N PRO A 273 -0.03 -25.32 -5.41
CA PRO A 273 0.79 -25.96 -4.37
C PRO A 273 2.07 -26.60 -4.92
N GLU A 274 2.14 -26.82 -6.22
CA GLU A 274 3.33 -27.27 -6.95
C GLU A 274 4.38 -26.17 -7.18
N ILE A 275 3.97 -24.90 -7.05
CA ILE A 275 4.81 -23.70 -7.25
C ILE A 275 5.09 -23.02 -5.92
N PHE A 276 4.08 -22.85 -5.08
CA PHE A 276 4.16 -22.14 -3.80
C PHE A 276 3.87 -23.13 -2.66
N SER A 277 4.80 -23.25 -1.72
CA SER A 277 4.55 -24.06 -0.52
C SER A 277 4.62 -23.25 0.78
N LYS A 278 4.82 -21.94 0.68
CA LYS A 278 4.97 -21.05 1.84
C LYS A 278 4.12 -19.80 1.67
N ALA A 279 3.39 -19.41 2.72
CA ALA A 279 2.73 -18.11 2.76
C ALA A 279 2.78 -17.47 4.15
N ALA A 280 2.86 -16.15 4.18
CA ALA A 280 2.59 -15.31 5.35
C ALA A 280 1.39 -14.42 5.08
N CYS A 281 0.35 -14.60 5.87
CA CYS A 281 -0.97 -14.02 5.73
C CYS A 281 -1.25 -13.14 6.96
N LEU A 282 -0.96 -11.84 6.86
CA LEU A 282 -1.06 -10.91 7.97
C LEU A 282 -2.44 -10.25 7.98
N SER A 283 -3.13 -10.27 9.12
CA SER A 283 -4.48 -9.69 9.26
C SER A 283 -5.39 -10.00 8.06
N SER A 284 -5.51 -11.28 7.69
CA SER A 284 -6.05 -11.68 6.39
C SER A 284 -7.55 -11.54 6.29
N GLY A 285 -8.02 -11.09 5.12
CA GLY A 285 -9.43 -10.90 4.82
C GLY A 285 -10.17 -12.19 4.42
N PHE A 286 -10.08 -13.28 5.20
CA PHE A 286 -10.65 -14.58 4.86
C PHE A 286 -12.18 -14.61 4.71
N TYR A 287 -12.91 -13.59 5.18
CA TYR A 287 -14.35 -13.46 4.96
C TYR A 287 -14.73 -12.70 3.69
N PHE A 288 -13.77 -12.00 3.04
CA PHE A 288 -14.09 -11.14 1.88
C PHE A 288 -14.37 -11.88 0.58
N ASP A 289 -14.37 -13.20 0.57
CA ASP A 289 -14.86 -14.04 -0.52
C ASP A 289 -16.11 -14.83 -0.11
N ASP A 290 -16.95 -14.24 0.72
CA ASP A 290 -18.12 -14.88 1.33
C ASP A 290 -17.78 -16.13 2.17
N GLY A 291 -16.53 -16.21 2.69
CA GLY A 291 -16.05 -17.34 3.48
C GLY A 291 -15.72 -18.59 2.67
N HIS A 292 -15.79 -18.55 1.35
CA HIS A 292 -15.58 -19.72 0.48
C HIS A 292 -14.23 -20.40 0.72
N ILE A 293 -13.17 -19.65 1.03
CA ILE A 293 -11.87 -20.25 1.31
C ILE A 293 -11.85 -21.01 2.65
N LEU A 294 -12.58 -20.53 3.65
CA LEU A 294 -12.74 -21.23 4.92
C LEU A 294 -13.48 -22.57 4.71
N GLU A 295 -14.58 -22.56 3.95
CA GLU A 295 -15.31 -23.79 3.62
C GLU A 295 -14.46 -24.80 2.83
N LYS A 296 -13.68 -24.30 1.85
CA LYS A 296 -12.75 -25.13 1.08
C LYS A 296 -11.68 -25.75 1.99
N ALA A 297 -11.13 -24.97 2.92
CA ALA A 297 -10.13 -25.42 3.87
C ALA A 297 -10.68 -26.52 4.80
N VAL A 298 -11.91 -26.35 5.32
CA VAL A 298 -12.62 -27.39 6.10
C VAL A 298 -12.76 -28.68 5.30
N LYS A 299 -13.20 -28.58 4.04
CA LYS A 299 -13.48 -29.74 3.19
C LYS A 299 -12.21 -30.49 2.74
N ASN A 300 -11.09 -29.78 2.55
CA ASN A 300 -9.90 -30.38 1.93
C ASN A 300 -8.58 -29.71 2.33
N SER A 301 -8.28 -29.62 3.63
CA SER A 301 -6.99 -29.09 4.12
C SER A 301 -5.77 -29.91 3.65
N SER A 302 -5.98 -31.18 3.24
CA SER A 302 -4.91 -32.05 2.71
C SER A 302 -4.24 -31.49 1.45
N ARG A 303 -4.92 -30.58 0.72
CA ARG A 303 -4.33 -29.83 -0.41
C ARG A 303 -3.09 -29.01 -0.01
N LEU A 304 -3.00 -28.62 1.26
CA LEU A 304 -1.90 -27.84 1.82
C LEU A 304 -0.82 -28.70 2.49
N ASN A 305 -0.86 -30.03 2.34
CA ASN A 305 0.14 -30.93 2.93
C ASN A 305 1.56 -30.55 2.49
N GLY A 306 2.46 -30.44 3.47
CA GLY A 306 3.85 -30.04 3.25
C GLY A 306 4.04 -28.52 3.10
N SER A 307 2.98 -27.72 3.23
CA SER A 307 3.11 -26.27 3.22
C SER A 307 3.56 -25.71 4.58
N LYS A 308 4.03 -24.45 4.53
CA LYS A 308 4.50 -23.69 5.69
C LYS A 308 3.74 -22.37 5.72
N LEU A 309 2.79 -22.24 6.65
CA LEU A 309 1.83 -21.15 6.69
C LEU A 309 1.99 -20.36 7.99
N TYR A 310 2.19 -19.05 7.85
CA TYR A 310 2.13 -18.08 8.94
C TYR A 310 0.82 -17.30 8.82
N LEU A 311 0.08 -17.23 9.91
CA LEU A 311 -1.11 -16.40 10.03
C LEU A 311 -0.97 -15.49 11.23
N ASP A 312 -1.46 -14.27 11.14
CA ASP A 312 -1.62 -13.41 12.32
C ASP A 312 -2.84 -12.49 12.19
N CYS A 313 -3.21 -11.88 13.32
CA CYS A 313 -4.20 -10.81 13.33
C CYS A 313 -3.93 -9.85 14.48
N GLY A 314 -4.20 -8.56 14.27
CA GLY A 314 -4.27 -7.57 15.33
C GLY A 314 -5.57 -7.68 16.12
N GLY A 315 -5.74 -6.80 17.11
CA GLY A 315 -6.94 -6.75 17.94
C GLY A 315 -7.61 -5.38 17.97
N GLN A 316 -7.14 -4.42 17.15
CA GLN A 316 -7.68 -3.07 17.16
C GLN A 316 -8.18 -2.66 15.76
N ASP A 317 -9.02 -1.64 15.73
CA ASP A 317 -9.61 -1.08 14.52
C ASP A 317 -10.28 -2.19 13.66
N LEU A 318 -10.02 -2.22 12.36
CA LEU A 318 -10.58 -3.18 11.41
C LEU A 318 -10.16 -4.63 11.72
N ASP A 319 -9.03 -4.86 12.40
CA ASP A 319 -8.58 -6.20 12.78
C ASP A 319 -9.55 -6.91 13.74
N LYS A 320 -10.39 -6.17 14.50
CA LYS A 320 -11.46 -6.76 15.31
C LYS A 320 -12.44 -7.58 14.47
N ASP A 321 -12.76 -7.08 13.27
CA ASP A 321 -13.69 -7.73 12.36
C ASP A 321 -13.03 -8.90 11.62
N PHE A 322 -11.71 -8.87 11.46
CA PHE A 322 -10.93 -9.90 10.78
C PHE A 322 -10.56 -11.07 11.69
N LEU A 323 -10.45 -10.81 13.01
CA LEU A 323 -9.98 -11.77 13.99
C LEU A 323 -10.76 -13.10 13.98
N PRO A 324 -12.12 -13.12 13.96
CA PRO A 324 -12.87 -14.39 13.98
C PRO A 324 -12.54 -15.30 12.79
N ALA A 325 -12.35 -14.74 11.58
CA ALA A 325 -12.00 -15.53 10.40
C ALA A 325 -10.57 -16.08 10.46
N ASN A 326 -9.64 -15.28 11.01
CA ASN A 326 -8.25 -15.70 11.18
C ASN A 326 -8.13 -16.80 12.24
N GLU A 327 -8.87 -16.71 13.35
CA GLU A 327 -8.94 -17.77 14.38
C GLU A 327 -9.59 -19.04 13.83
N GLN A 328 -10.67 -18.91 13.05
CA GLN A 328 -11.31 -20.06 12.41
C GLN A 328 -10.36 -20.75 11.43
N MET A 329 -9.64 -20.01 10.58
CA MET A 329 -8.64 -20.56 9.68
C MET A 329 -7.52 -21.25 10.45
N ASN A 330 -7.01 -20.63 11.51
CA ASN A 330 -6.02 -21.25 12.39
C ASN A 330 -6.51 -22.58 12.95
N LYS A 331 -7.74 -22.63 13.47
CA LYS A 331 -8.34 -23.87 14.00
C LYS A 331 -8.38 -24.97 12.94
N ILE A 332 -8.91 -24.65 11.75
CA ILE A 332 -9.02 -25.60 10.63
C ILE A 332 -7.63 -26.17 10.25
N LEU A 333 -6.63 -25.30 10.12
CA LEU A 333 -5.32 -25.71 9.66
C LEU A 333 -4.51 -26.44 10.74
N SER A 334 -4.74 -26.13 12.02
CA SER A 334 -4.06 -26.80 13.15
C SER A 334 -4.48 -28.26 13.32
N GLU A 335 -5.62 -28.68 12.77
CA GLU A 335 -6.06 -30.08 12.75
C GLU A 335 -5.28 -30.93 11.75
N ASN A 336 -4.53 -30.31 10.83
CA ASN A 336 -3.73 -31.02 9.83
C ASN A 336 -2.22 -30.97 10.15
N ASN A 337 -1.72 -32.03 10.80
CA ASN A 337 -0.31 -32.14 11.20
C ASN A 337 0.71 -32.12 10.03
N ALA A 338 0.26 -32.30 8.79
CA ALA A 338 1.13 -32.19 7.62
C ALA A 338 1.40 -30.75 7.18
N ILE A 339 0.76 -29.75 7.82
CA ILE A 339 0.97 -28.33 7.60
C ILE A 339 1.89 -27.80 8.71
N LYS A 340 2.98 -27.14 8.35
CA LYS A 340 3.76 -26.36 9.33
C LYS A 340 3.10 -25.02 9.54
N LEU A 341 2.26 -24.91 10.56
CA LEU A 341 1.50 -23.70 10.89
C LEU A 341 2.15 -22.93 12.03
N LYS A 342 2.11 -21.57 11.92
CA LYS A 342 2.31 -20.67 13.04
C LYS A 342 1.22 -19.60 13.01
N TYR A 343 0.51 -19.43 14.12
CA TYR A 343 -0.47 -18.40 14.34
C TYR A 343 -0.05 -17.47 15.48
N GLN A 344 -0.28 -16.15 15.32
CA GLN A 344 -0.05 -15.18 16.39
C GLN A 344 -1.16 -14.14 16.44
N TYR A 345 -1.59 -13.79 17.65
CA TYR A 345 -2.53 -12.71 17.91
C TYR A 345 -1.84 -11.54 18.60
N PHE A 346 -2.09 -10.33 18.10
CA PHE A 346 -1.51 -9.08 18.58
C PHE A 346 -2.61 -8.13 19.08
N PRO A 347 -3.06 -8.24 20.35
CA PRO A 347 -4.27 -7.58 20.83
C PRO A 347 -4.24 -6.06 20.75
N ASN A 348 -3.07 -5.44 20.75
CA ASN A 348 -2.88 -4.00 20.73
C ASN A 348 -2.55 -3.43 19.33
N ASP A 349 -2.40 -4.29 18.34
CA ASP A 349 -2.03 -3.86 16.98
C ASP A 349 -3.26 -3.54 16.15
N LYS A 350 -3.09 -2.56 15.26
CA LYS A 350 -4.10 -2.04 14.34
C LYS A 350 -3.93 -2.66 12.94
N HIS A 351 -4.94 -2.45 12.09
CA HIS A 351 -4.91 -2.86 10.69
C HIS A 351 -4.19 -1.82 9.82
N ASN A 352 -2.87 -1.74 9.94
CA ASN A 352 -2.06 -0.78 9.17
C ASN A 352 -0.61 -1.25 8.99
N GLU A 353 0.10 -0.56 8.08
CA GLU A 353 1.48 -0.82 7.71
C GLU A 353 2.44 -0.73 8.90
N GLN A 354 2.21 0.22 9.80
CA GLN A 354 3.05 0.39 10.99
C GLN A 354 3.00 -0.85 11.91
N ALA A 355 1.81 -1.41 12.12
CA ALA A 355 1.65 -2.61 12.92
C ALA A 355 2.27 -3.85 12.22
N TRP A 356 2.04 -4.01 10.90
CA TRP A 356 2.64 -5.11 10.14
C TRP A 356 4.15 -5.02 10.07
N SER A 357 4.71 -3.82 9.89
CA SER A 357 6.16 -3.56 9.91
C SER A 357 6.81 -4.01 11.23
N LYS A 358 6.22 -3.64 12.37
CA LYS A 358 6.75 -3.99 13.71
C LYS A 358 6.90 -5.49 13.91
N ARG A 359 6.01 -6.30 13.37
CA ARG A 359 5.99 -7.76 13.55
C ARG A 359 6.53 -8.56 12.36
N LEU A 360 6.96 -7.88 11.29
CA LEU A 360 7.40 -8.49 10.02
C LEU A 360 8.57 -9.47 10.19
N SER A 361 9.46 -9.26 11.16
CA SER A 361 10.56 -10.17 11.45
C SER A 361 10.08 -11.60 11.76
N ILE A 362 8.90 -11.75 12.36
CA ILE A 362 8.36 -13.05 12.79
C ILE A 362 8.00 -13.94 11.59
N PRO A 363 7.17 -13.49 10.61
CA PRO A 363 6.90 -14.29 9.42
C PRO A 363 8.15 -14.52 8.57
N LEU A 364 9.06 -13.56 8.44
CA LEU A 364 10.28 -13.76 7.66
C LEU A 364 11.20 -14.83 8.27
N VAL A 365 11.39 -14.82 9.60
CA VAL A 365 12.13 -15.90 10.30
C VAL A 365 11.38 -17.22 10.22
N PHE A 366 10.07 -17.23 10.33
CA PHE A 366 9.29 -18.44 10.16
C PHE A 366 9.47 -19.02 8.76
N LEU A 367 9.39 -18.24 7.68
CA LEU A 367 9.50 -18.72 6.30
C LEU A 367 10.93 -19.13 5.89
N PHE A 368 11.94 -18.35 6.30
CA PHE A 368 13.33 -18.45 5.82
C PHE A 368 14.37 -18.64 6.92
N GLY A 369 13.97 -18.83 8.18
CA GLY A 369 14.89 -19.01 9.31
C GLY A 369 15.75 -20.26 9.13
N LYS A 370 17.01 -20.12 9.49
CA LYS A 370 17.97 -21.24 9.55
C LYS A 370 17.56 -22.22 10.65
N THR A 371 17.87 -23.50 10.46
CA THR A 371 17.63 -24.52 11.48
C THR A 371 18.33 -24.12 12.78
N GLY A 372 17.57 -23.97 13.87
CA GLY A 372 18.09 -23.52 15.19
C GLY A 372 17.99 -22.01 15.46
N SER A 373 17.49 -21.17 14.54
CA SER A 373 17.36 -19.72 14.71
C SER A 373 16.02 -19.26 15.28
N PHE A 374 15.43 -20.02 16.19
CA PHE A 374 14.21 -19.57 16.85
C PHE A 374 14.50 -18.29 17.65
N LEU A 375 13.68 -17.27 17.46
CA LEU A 375 13.66 -16.07 18.29
C LEU A 375 13.27 -16.54 19.71
N ASN A 376 14.23 -16.50 20.65
CA ASN A 376 13.93 -16.49 22.06
C ASN A 376 13.34 -15.14 22.44
#